data_605c7a26c248809d57f7e171a491d93d
#
_entry.id   605c7a26c248809d57f7e171a491d93d
#
_cell.length_a   1.000
_cell.length_b   1.000
_cell.length_c   1.000
_cell.angle_alpha   90.00
_cell.angle_beta   90.00
_cell.angle_gamma   90.00
#
_symmetry.space_group_name_H-M   'P 1'
#
loop_
_entity.id
_entity.type
_entity.pdbx_description
1 polymer ?
#
loop_
_entity_poly.entity_id
_entity_poly.type
_entity_poly.pdbx_seq_one_letter_code
_entity_poly.pdbx_strand_id
1 'polypeptide(L)'
;MTRGADMTRSGELSVRDRPTSPLVLHARRLVLRTLTEHDYEGWFEVRRRCGEWLTRWEPRTADGPYLAEDRRSFIGRCNVRERERQLGIGYGFGLFDGGRFAGEITISGIQRGPMQSAYVGYWIDRDLAGRGYTPEAVVAVLQYSFDYLDLHRIEINIIPRNEASRRVVEKLGIRCEGVAERYLEIDGVWEDHARFAITREEWVQRAPELVATWLLPRD
;
A
#
# COMPACT_ATOMS: atom_id res chain seq x y z
N MET A 1 41.20 -14.05 -37.90
CA MET A 1 40.07 -13.14 -38.12
C MET A 1 38.82 -13.80 -37.57
N THR A 2 38.44 -13.49 -36.39
CA THR A 2 37.06 -13.82 -35.86
C THR A 2 36.84 -12.86 -34.69
N ARG A 3 35.83 -12.02 -34.87
CA ARG A 3 35.43 -10.96 -33.94
C ARG A 3 34.70 -11.58 -32.78
N GLY A 4 35.10 -11.29 -31.57
CA GLY A 4 34.42 -11.59 -30.34
C GLY A 4 33.12 -10.79 -30.23
N ALA A 5 32.04 -11.47 -29.83
CA ALA A 5 30.79 -10.83 -29.45
C ALA A 5 30.91 -10.28 -28.03
N ASP A 6 30.72 -9.00 -27.94
CA ASP A 6 30.62 -8.25 -26.69
C ASP A 6 29.24 -8.51 -26.05
N MET A 7 29.23 -9.20 -24.93
CA MET A 7 28.06 -9.36 -24.06
C MET A 7 28.27 -8.58 -22.76
N THR A 8 28.06 -7.29 -22.84
CA THR A 8 27.89 -6.46 -21.63
C THR A 8 26.58 -5.70 -21.74
N ARG A 9 25.63 -6.02 -20.83
CA ARG A 9 24.91 -5.02 -20.05
C ARG A 9 23.89 -5.67 -19.10
N SER A 10 24.39 -6.08 -17.96
CA SER A 10 23.60 -6.13 -16.74
C SER A 10 23.19 -4.69 -16.41
N GLY A 11 21.90 -4.36 -16.54
CA GLY A 11 21.36 -3.08 -16.13
C GLY A 11 21.28 -3.00 -14.61
N GLU A 12 22.40 -2.68 -13.95
CA GLU A 12 22.39 -2.17 -12.59
C GLU A 12 21.71 -0.80 -12.61
N LEU A 13 20.49 -0.71 -12.10
CA LEU A 13 19.88 0.58 -11.76
C LEU A 13 20.72 1.22 -10.66
N SER A 14 21.55 2.16 -11.06
CA SER A 14 22.37 2.98 -10.18
C SER A 14 21.47 3.67 -9.15
N VAL A 15 21.90 3.69 -7.90
CA VAL A 15 21.30 4.42 -6.77
C VAL A 15 21.11 5.93 -7.07
N ARG A 16 21.56 6.41 -8.23
CA ARG A 16 21.54 7.82 -8.62
C ARG A 16 20.25 8.30 -9.31
N ASP A 17 19.36 7.42 -9.73
CA ASP A 17 18.10 7.80 -10.44
C ASP A 17 16.85 7.68 -9.56
N ARG A 18 16.96 7.96 -8.27
CA ARG A 18 15.77 8.11 -7.41
C ARG A 18 15.14 9.48 -7.71
N PRO A 19 13.88 9.53 -8.17
CA PRO A 19 13.24 10.79 -8.48
C PRO A 19 13.22 11.68 -7.22
N THR A 20 13.80 12.86 -7.32
CA THR A 20 13.72 13.94 -6.32
C THR A 20 12.33 14.57 -6.29
N SER A 21 11.50 14.28 -7.27
CA SER A 21 10.12 14.73 -7.37
C SER A 21 9.21 13.93 -6.42
N PRO A 22 8.15 14.55 -5.89
CA PRO A 22 7.15 13.83 -5.10
C PRO A 22 6.59 12.66 -5.92
N LEU A 23 6.59 11.46 -5.32
CA LEU A 23 5.98 10.29 -5.93
C LEU A 23 4.47 10.44 -5.93
N VAL A 24 3.88 10.45 -7.12
CA VAL A 24 2.43 10.55 -7.33
C VAL A 24 1.99 9.41 -8.25
N LEU A 25 0.99 8.65 -7.81
CA LEU A 25 0.33 7.64 -8.62
C LEU A 25 -1.08 8.14 -8.95
N HIS A 26 -1.49 7.96 -10.19
CA HIS A 26 -2.82 8.32 -10.65
C HIS A 26 -3.64 7.05 -10.86
N ALA A 27 -4.84 7.04 -10.32
CA ALA A 27 -5.85 6.02 -10.55
C ALA A 27 -7.09 6.68 -11.16
N ARG A 28 -8.16 5.94 -11.36
CA ARG A 28 -9.36 6.47 -12.05
C ARG A 28 -9.94 7.74 -11.40
N ARG A 29 -10.10 7.74 -10.08
CA ARG A 29 -10.67 8.84 -9.28
C ARG A 29 -9.67 9.36 -8.27
N LEU A 30 -8.71 8.52 -7.89
CA LEU A 30 -7.78 8.80 -6.82
C LEU A 30 -6.45 9.33 -7.35
N VAL A 31 -5.90 10.28 -6.61
CA VAL A 31 -4.49 10.62 -6.64
C VAL A 31 -3.87 10.08 -5.36
N LEU A 32 -2.82 9.27 -5.49
CA LEU A 32 -2.06 8.72 -4.38
C LEU A 32 -0.73 9.47 -4.31
N ARG A 33 -0.45 10.13 -3.21
CA ARG A 33 0.81 10.85 -3.00
C ARG A 33 1.27 10.79 -1.55
N THR A 34 2.55 11.03 -1.34
CA THR A 34 3.09 11.15 0.01
C THR A 34 2.36 12.25 0.79
N LEU A 35 2.05 11.99 2.05
CA LEU A 35 1.48 12.99 2.96
C LEU A 35 2.54 13.98 3.40
N THR A 36 2.12 15.23 3.56
CA THR A 36 2.92 16.35 4.07
C THR A 36 2.25 16.96 5.30
N GLU A 37 2.95 17.86 5.98
CA GLU A 37 2.38 18.59 7.15
C GLU A 37 1.09 19.36 6.83
N HIS A 38 0.88 19.74 5.56
CA HIS A 38 -0.31 20.45 5.09
C HIS A 38 -1.56 19.57 5.04
N ASP A 39 -1.39 18.25 5.06
CA ASP A 39 -2.48 17.29 5.00
C ASP A 39 -3.08 16.97 6.37
N TYR A 40 -2.50 17.52 7.45
CA TYR A 40 -2.89 17.19 8.82
C TYR A 40 -4.38 17.40 9.09
N GLU A 41 -4.93 18.54 8.71
CA GLU A 41 -6.33 18.88 9.04
C GLU A 41 -7.31 17.90 8.38
N GLY A 42 -7.12 17.60 7.09
CA GLY A 42 -7.96 16.63 6.39
C GLY A 42 -7.79 15.21 6.93
N TRP A 43 -6.56 14.81 7.24
CA TRP A 43 -6.26 13.52 7.86
C TRP A 43 -6.92 13.41 9.25
N PHE A 44 -6.74 14.40 10.10
CA PHE A 44 -7.27 14.42 11.48
C PHE A 44 -8.80 14.39 11.49
N GLU A 45 -9.46 15.17 10.62
CA GLU A 45 -10.91 15.17 10.49
C GLU A 45 -11.45 13.77 10.18
N VAL A 46 -10.86 13.09 9.18
CA VAL A 46 -11.28 11.74 8.80
C VAL A 46 -11.00 10.74 9.92
N ARG A 47 -9.83 10.79 10.54
CA ARG A 47 -9.46 9.92 11.67
C ARG A 47 -10.45 10.06 12.82
N ARG A 48 -10.71 11.30 13.24
CA ARG A 48 -11.65 11.62 14.33
C ARG A 48 -13.07 11.13 14.02
N ARG A 49 -13.55 11.35 12.79
CA ARG A 49 -14.90 10.93 12.38
C ARG A 49 -15.03 9.41 12.29
N CYS A 50 -14.00 8.74 11.83
CA CYS A 50 -14.00 7.29 11.69
C CYS A 50 -13.83 6.56 13.04
N GLY A 51 -13.04 7.11 13.98
CA GLY A 51 -12.89 6.59 15.33
C GLY A 51 -12.76 5.06 15.41
N GLU A 52 -13.59 4.42 16.23
CA GLU A 52 -13.59 2.96 16.44
C GLU A 52 -13.79 2.13 15.16
N TRP A 53 -14.37 2.70 14.12
CA TRP A 53 -14.51 2.01 12.84
C TRP A 53 -13.16 1.64 12.21
N LEU A 54 -12.12 2.45 12.46
CA LEU A 54 -10.75 2.18 12.05
C LEU A 54 -9.94 1.46 13.15
N THR A 55 -9.97 1.98 14.37
CA THR A 55 -9.03 1.59 15.43
C THR A 55 -9.10 0.12 15.80
N ARG A 56 -10.27 -0.51 15.70
CA ARG A 56 -10.46 -1.96 15.94
C ARG A 56 -9.73 -2.88 14.94
N TRP A 57 -9.15 -2.31 13.87
CA TRP A 57 -8.41 -3.05 12.86
C TRP A 57 -6.93 -2.67 12.82
N GLU A 58 -6.53 -1.72 13.65
CA GLU A 58 -5.18 -1.19 13.63
C GLU A 58 -4.25 -1.94 14.59
N PRO A 59 -2.99 -2.16 14.19
CA PRO A 59 -1.97 -2.64 15.10
C PRO A 59 -1.85 -1.68 16.29
N ARG A 60 -2.15 -2.18 17.48
CA ARG A 60 -2.04 -1.44 18.74
C ARG A 60 -1.51 -2.40 19.79
N THR A 61 -0.48 -1.97 20.49
CA THR A 61 0.03 -2.67 21.65
C THR A 61 -0.77 -2.29 22.90
N ALA A 62 -0.66 -3.09 23.95
CA ALA A 62 -1.29 -2.79 25.25
C ALA A 62 -0.83 -1.44 25.84
N ASP A 63 0.35 -0.92 25.42
CA ASP A 63 0.97 0.28 25.94
C ASP A 63 0.44 1.60 25.30
N GLY A 64 -0.49 1.53 24.35
CA GLY A 64 -1.12 2.71 23.78
C GLY A 64 -1.43 2.64 22.27
N PRO A 65 -2.02 3.70 21.72
CA PRO A 65 -2.39 3.75 20.32
C PRO A 65 -1.13 3.78 19.44
N TYR A 66 -1.11 2.92 18.41
CA TYR A 66 -0.06 2.89 17.39
C TYR A 66 0.11 4.24 16.66
N LEU A 67 -0.96 4.99 16.52
CA LEU A 67 -0.97 6.31 15.90
C LEU A 67 -1.48 7.35 16.89
N ALA A 68 -0.57 8.18 17.41
CA ALA A 68 -0.97 9.41 18.07
C ALA A 68 -1.54 10.38 17.02
N GLU A 69 -2.69 10.98 17.34
CA GLU A 69 -3.46 11.80 16.38
C GLU A 69 -3.12 13.30 16.47
N ASP A 70 -2.15 13.69 17.30
CA ASP A 70 -1.70 15.07 17.36
C ASP A 70 -0.83 15.48 16.16
N ARG A 71 -0.79 16.78 15.87
CA ARG A 71 -0.07 17.35 14.72
C ARG A 71 1.43 17.02 14.73
N ARG A 72 2.07 17.05 15.89
CA ARG A 72 3.51 16.78 16.01
C ARG A 72 3.82 15.32 15.61
N SER A 73 3.05 14.39 16.12
CA SER A 73 3.17 12.97 15.80
C SER A 73 2.87 12.69 14.32
N PHE A 74 1.88 13.38 13.74
CA PHE A 74 1.59 13.30 12.32
C PHE A 74 2.77 13.76 11.46
N ILE A 75 3.36 14.92 11.75
CA ILE A 75 4.54 15.43 11.04
C ILE A 75 5.72 14.46 11.18
N GLY A 76 5.96 13.96 12.41
CA GLY A 76 6.99 12.96 12.66
C GLY A 76 6.81 11.72 11.78
N ARG A 77 5.59 11.23 11.64
CA ARG A 77 5.25 10.10 10.77
C ARG A 77 5.47 10.41 9.29
N CYS A 78 5.11 11.61 8.82
CA CYS A 78 5.41 12.02 7.44
C CYS A 78 6.92 11.99 7.16
N ASN A 79 7.74 12.48 8.09
CA ASN A 79 9.20 12.46 7.97
C ASN A 79 9.76 11.03 7.95
N VAL A 80 9.25 10.13 8.80
CA VAL A 80 9.63 8.72 8.80
C VAL A 80 9.28 8.07 7.46
N ARG A 81 8.07 8.28 6.95
CA ARG A 81 7.63 7.74 5.65
C ARG A 81 8.49 8.26 4.48
N GLU A 82 8.85 9.52 4.49
CA GLU A 82 9.75 10.08 3.48
C GLU A 82 11.15 9.44 3.58
N ARG A 83 11.65 9.21 4.80
CA ARG A 83 12.91 8.51 4.99
C ARG A 83 12.87 7.06 4.50
N GLU A 84 11.80 6.31 4.80
CA GLU A 84 11.58 4.96 4.30
C GLU A 84 11.58 4.92 2.76
N ARG A 85 10.90 5.90 2.13
CA ARG A 85 10.86 6.05 0.68
C ARG A 85 12.25 6.29 0.09
N GLN A 86 13.04 7.19 0.69
CA GLN A 86 14.41 7.49 0.27
C GLN A 86 15.32 6.27 0.38
N LEU A 87 15.12 5.46 1.40
CA LEU A 87 15.86 4.20 1.61
C LEU A 87 15.34 3.05 0.74
N GLY A 88 14.16 3.19 0.12
CA GLY A 88 13.53 2.14 -0.68
C GLY A 88 13.03 0.95 0.15
N ILE A 89 12.72 1.15 1.42
CA ILE A 89 12.25 0.12 2.36
C ILE A 89 10.75 0.20 2.66
N GLY A 90 10.09 1.28 2.24
CA GLY A 90 8.66 1.48 2.41
C GLY A 90 8.16 2.69 1.63
N TYR A 91 6.87 2.68 1.28
CA TYR A 91 6.20 3.76 0.57
C TYR A 91 4.81 3.97 1.18
N GLY A 92 4.54 5.16 1.68
CA GLY A 92 3.24 5.55 2.23
C GLY A 92 2.56 6.59 1.36
N PHE A 93 1.29 6.36 1.05
CA PHE A 93 0.48 7.28 0.24
C PHE A 93 -0.79 7.67 0.98
N GLY A 94 -1.09 8.96 1.00
CA GLY A 94 -2.45 9.45 1.21
C GLY A 94 -3.26 9.27 -0.07
N LEU A 95 -4.52 8.92 0.07
CA LEU A 95 -5.50 8.80 -0.99
C LEU A 95 -6.30 10.09 -1.08
N PHE A 96 -6.43 10.65 -2.27
CA PHE A 96 -7.15 11.91 -2.49
C PHE A 96 -8.17 11.76 -3.62
N ASP A 97 -9.42 12.12 -3.34
CA ASP A 97 -10.51 12.21 -4.33
C ASP A 97 -10.86 13.68 -4.52
N GLY A 98 -10.60 14.22 -5.72
CA GLY A 98 -10.81 15.65 -6.02
C GLY A 98 -10.05 16.60 -5.06
N GLY A 99 -8.89 16.17 -4.55
CA GLY A 99 -8.09 16.92 -3.57
C GLY A 99 -8.50 16.72 -2.10
N ARG A 100 -9.62 16.03 -1.84
CA ARG A 100 -10.07 15.69 -0.48
C ARG A 100 -9.38 14.42 0.00
N PHE A 101 -8.85 14.45 1.21
CA PHE A 101 -8.24 13.28 1.84
C PHE A 101 -9.30 12.18 2.07
N ALA A 102 -8.97 10.96 1.68
CA ALA A 102 -9.87 9.81 1.67
C ALA A 102 -9.37 8.61 2.50
N GLY A 103 -8.08 8.50 2.77
CA GLY A 103 -7.49 7.36 3.45
C GLY A 103 -6.01 7.21 3.19
N GLU A 104 -5.44 6.08 3.56
CA GLU A 104 -4.02 5.78 3.31
C GLU A 104 -3.84 4.36 2.76
N ILE A 105 -2.77 4.17 1.99
CA ILE A 105 -2.25 2.87 1.56
C ILE A 105 -0.73 2.87 1.69
N THR A 106 -0.16 1.75 2.12
CA THR A 106 1.28 1.63 2.33
C THR A 106 1.83 0.37 1.70
N ILE A 107 3.04 0.46 1.15
CA ILE A 107 3.92 -0.67 0.87
C ILE A 107 4.96 -0.67 1.99
N SER A 108 5.04 -1.72 2.76
CA SER A 108 5.91 -1.81 3.93
C SER A 108 6.67 -3.14 3.98
N GLY A 109 7.74 -3.19 4.76
CA GLY A 109 8.52 -4.41 4.94
C GLY A 109 9.12 -4.92 3.64
N ILE A 110 9.62 -4.03 2.78
CA ILE A 110 10.23 -4.42 1.51
C ILE A 110 11.49 -5.23 1.79
N GLN A 111 11.45 -6.48 1.40
CA GLN A 111 12.57 -7.43 1.48
C GLN A 111 13.12 -7.64 0.07
N ARG A 112 14.43 -7.43 -0.07
CA ARG A 112 15.15 -7.69 -1.32
C ARG A 112 15.82 -9.06 -1.31
N GLY A 113 16.73 -9.31 -2.22
CA GLY A 113 17.40 -10.60 -2.39
C GLY A 113 16.42 -11.69 -2.85
N PRO A 114 16.47 -12.90 -2.31
CA PRO A 114 15.62 -14.02 -2.76
C PRO A 114 14.12 -13.82 -2.49
N MET A 115 13.73 -12.95 -1.55
CA MET A 115 12.33 -12.73 -1.20
C MET A 115 11.60 -11.80 -2.17
N GLN A 116 12.20 -10.68 -2.55
CA GLN A 116 11.60 -9.65 -3.43
C GLN A 116 10.12 -9.39 -3.11
N SER A 117 9.80 -9.19 -1.83
CA SER A 117 8.43 -9.11 -1.35
C SER A 117 8.16 -7.88 -0.49
N ALA A 118 6.89 -7.54 -0.34
CA ALA A 118 6.42 -6.50 0.57
C ALA A 118 4.98 -6.78 1.03
N TYR A 119 4.56 -6.04 2.06
CA TYR A 119 3.18 -6.03 2.55
C TYR A 119 2.47 -4.77 2.10
N VAL A 120 1.17 -4.91 1.79
CA VAL A 120 0.29 -3.77 1.53
C VAL A 120 -0.77 -3.71 2.62
N GLY A 121 -0.84 -2.55 3.28
CA GLY A 121 -1.88 -2.21 4.25
C GLY A 121 -2.63 -0.96 3.81
N TYR A 122 -3.93 -0.88 4.12
CA TYR A 122 -4.77 0.25 3.72
C TYR A 122 -5.92 0.50 4.68
N TRP A 123 -6.40 1.72 4.66
CA TRP A 123 -7.68 2.10 5.25
C TRP A 123 -8.33 3.21 4.42
N ILE A 124 -9.62 3.36 4.53
CA ILE A 124 -10.43 4.33 3.79
C ILE A 124 -11.41 5.03 4.74
N ASP A 125 -11.76 6.25 4.45
CA ASP A 125 -12.85 6.96 5.11
C ASP A 125 -14.14 6.13 5.06
N ARG A 126 -14.80 5.98 6.22
CA ARG A 126 -16.06 5.23 6.35
C ARG A 126 -17.12 5.68 5.34
N ASP A 127 -17.19 7.00 5.08
CA ASP A 127 -18.19 7.57 4.16
C ASP A 127 -17.91 7.22 2.69
N LEU A 128 -16.70 6.77 2.38
CA LEU A 128 -16.26 6.32 1.06
C LEU A 128 -16.17 4.80 0.93
N ALA A 129 -16.36 4.08 2.03
CA ALA A 129 -16.31 2.62 2.04
C ALA A 129 -17.38 2.02 1.12
N GLY A 130 -17.07 0.87 0.50
CA GLY A 130 -17.99 0.17 -0.41
C GLY A 130 -18.09 0.74 -1.83
N ARG A 131 -17.53 1.92 -2.10
CA ARG A 131 -17.61 2.62 -3.41
C ARG A 131 -16.50 2.25 -4.38
N GLY A 132 -15.64 1.29 -4.05
CA GLY A 132 -14.57 0.80 -4.93
C GLY A 132 -13.28 1.61 -4.90
N TYR A 133 -13.11 2.58 -4.01
CA TYR A 133 -11.87 3.35 -3.87
C TYR A 133 -10.69 2.51 -3.43
N THR A 134 -10.89 1.61 -2.46
CA THR A 134 -9.80 0.76 -1.96
C THR A 134 -9.26 -0.23 -3.02
N PRO A 135 -10.11 -0.98 -3.77
CA PRO A 135 -9.62 -1.78 -4.90
C PRO A 135 -8.84 -0.96 -5.93
N GLU A 136 -9.31 0.25 -6.25
CA GLU A 136 -8.63 1.18 -7.16
C GLU A 136 -7.22 1.55 -6.65
N ALA A 137 -7.09 1.93 -5.38
CA ALA A 137 -5.81 2.23 -4.76
C ALA A 137 -4.88 1.02 -4.71
N VAL A 138 -5.40 -0.17 -4.40
CA VAL A 138 -4.61 -1.41 -4.35
C VAL A 138 -4.04 -1.72 -5.74
N VAL A 139 -4.83 -1.61 -6.82
CA VAL A 139 -4.32 -1.87 -8.18
C VAL A 139 -3.22 -0.87 -8.57
N ALA A 140 -3.36 0.41 -8.23
CA ALA A 140 -2.31 1.41 -8.48
C ALA A 140 -1.00 1.06 -7.76
N VAL A 141 -1.10 0.60 -6.51
CA VAL A 141 0.06 0.19 -5.70
C VAL A 141 0.65 -1.14 -6.19
N LEU A 142 -0.16 -2.09 -6.63
CA LEU A 142 0.32 -3.33 -7.26
C LEU A 142 1.10 -3.03 -8.53
N GLN A 143 0.57 -2.17 -9.40
CA GLN A 143 1.28 -1.74 -10.61
C GLN A 143 2.63 -1.10 -10.26
N TYR A 144 2.65 -0.18 -9.30
CA TYR A 144 3.90 0.43 -8.85
C TYR A 144 4.88 -0.59 -8.26
N SER A 145 4.39 -1.55 -7.49
CA SER A 145 5.22 -2.58 -6.85
C SER A 145 5.89 -3.52 -7.83
N PHE A 146 5.15 -3.96 -8.86
CA PHE A 146 5.68 -4.92 -9.84
C PHE A 146 6.45 -4.25 -10.97
N ASP A 147 5.93 -3.12 -11.49
CA ASP A 147 6.48 -2.52 -12.72
C ASP A 147 7.66 -1.55 -12.42
N TYR A 148 7.68 -0.93 -11.23
CA TYR A 148 8.71 0.06 -10.87
C TYR A 148 9.61 -0.36 -9.71
N LEU A 149 9.06 -1.02 -8.68
CA LEU A 149 9.88 -1.49 -7.56
C LEU A 149 10.52 -2.85 -7.84
N ASP A 150 10.16 -3.50 -8.93
CA ASP A 150 10.68 -4.81 -9.33
C ASP A 150 10.54 -5.88 -8.23
N LEU A 151 9.40 -5.85 -7.51
CA LEU A 151 9.07 -6.86 -6.52
C LEU A 151 8.49 -8.10 -7.21
N HIS A 152 8.66 -9.25 -6.58
CA HIS A 152 8.12 -10.52 -7.06
C HIS A 152 6.79 -10.87 -6.39
N ARG A 153 6.57 -10.37 -5.14
CA ARG A 153 5.43 -10.79 -4.33
C ARG A 153 4.88 -9.64 -3.49
N ILE A 154 3.57 -9.48 -3.50
CA ILE A 154 2.84 -8.58 -2.59
C ILE A 154 1.89 -9.38 -1.73
N GLU A 155 1.92 -9.13 -0.43
CA GLU A 155 1.05 -9.75 0.57
C GLU A 155 0.09 -8.73 1.18
N ILE A 156 -1.14 -9.18 1.44
CA ILE A 156 -2.17 -8.43 2.16
C ILE A 156 -2.70 -9.35 3.26
N ASN A 157 -2.44 -9.01 4.51
CA ASN A 157 -2.81 -9.83 5.65
C ASN A 157 -4.04 -9.20 6.32
N ILE A 158 -5.11 -9.97 6.47
CA ILE A 158 -6.42 -9.47 6.86
C ILE A 158 -6.96 -10.32 8.00
N ILE A 159 -7.42 -9.69 9.09
CA ILE A 159 -8.13 -10.39 10.16
C ILE A 159 -9.35 -11.08 9.56
N PRO A 160 -9.59 -12.39 9.78
CA PRO A 160 -10.65 -13.15 9.11
C PRO A 160 -12.04 -12.53 9.21
N ARG A 161 -12.38 -11.90 10.34
CA ARG A 161 -13.64 -11.22 10.57
C ARG A 161 -13.75 -9.82 9.92
N ASN A 162 -12.68 -9.29 9.31
CA ASN A 162 -12.73 -8.03 8.57
C ASN A 162 -13.27 -8.23 7.15
N GLU A 163 -14.57 -8.46 7.04
CA GLU A 163 -15.24 -8.72 5.77
C GLU A 163 -15.06 -7.57 4.75
N ALA A 164 -14.99 -6.31 5.22
CA ALA A 164 -14.83 -5.18 4.32
C ALA A 164 -13.49 -5.25 3.58
N SER A 165 -12.40 -5.57 4.30
CA SER A 165 -11.07 -5.74 3.71
C SER A 165 -10.99 -7.02 2.85
N ARG A 166 -11.62 -8.11 3.27
CA ARG A 166 -11.69 -9.35 2.47
C ARG A 166 -12.36 -9.12 1.12
N ARG A 167 -13.49 -8.40 1.08
CA ARG A 167 -14.15 -8.05 -0.18
C ARG A 167 -13.26 -7.29 -1.16
N VAL A 168 -12.26 -6.55 -0.68
CA VAL A 168 -11.29 -5.87 -1.56
C VAL A 168 -10.45 -6.90 -2.32
N VAL A 169 -9.81 -7.81 -1.60
CA VAL A 169 -8.93 -8.84 -2.20
C VAL A 169 -9.73 -9.84 -3.04
N GLU A 170 -10.96 -10.17 -2.64
CA GLU A 170 -11.88 -11.02 -3.41
C GLU A 170 -12.27 -10.38 -4.75
N LYS A 171 -12.62 -9.07 -4.77
CA LYS A 171 -12.90 -8.32 -6.02
C LYS A 171 -11.71 -8.25 -6.96
N LEU A 172 -10.50 -8.22 -6.40
CA LEU A 172 -9.27 -8.23 -7.17
C LEU A 172 -8.81 -9.65 -7.50
N GLY A 173 -9.51 -10.69 -7.02
CA GLY A 173 -9.16 -12.09 -7.22
C GLY A 173 -7.78 -12.45 -6.68
N ILE A 174 -7.33 -11.78 -5.62
CA ILE A 174 -6.06 -12.10 -4.96
C ILE A 174 -6.29 -13.35 -4.13
N ARG A 175 -5.47 -14.37 -4.34
CA ARG A 175 -5.66 -15.68 -3.72
C ARG A 175 -5.30 -15.69 -2.24
N CYS A 176 -6.03 -16.47 -1.46
CA CYS A 176 -5.72 -16.75 -0.07
C CYS A 176 -4.75 -17.95 0.01
N GLU A 177 -3.72 -17.82 0.84
CA GLU A 177 -2.72 -18.88 1.05
C GLU A 177 -2.89 -19.62 2.38
N GLY A 178 -3.87 -19.22 3.18
CA GLY A 178 -4.15 -19.81 4.48
C GLY A 178 -4.26 -18.76 5.58
N VAL A 179 -4.27 -19.22 6.82
CA VAL A 179 -4.37 -18.38 8.02
C VAL A 179 -3.10 -18.53 8.83
N ALA A 180 -2.50 -17.40 9.19
CA ALA A 180 -1.43 -17.34 10.18
C ALA A 180 -2.07 -17.06 11.54
N GLU A 181 -1.93 -18.02 12.46
CA GLU A 181 -2.49 -17.90 13.80
C GLU A 181 -1.69 -16.90 14.64
N ARG A 182 -2.39 -16.08 15.43
CA ARG A 182 -1.81 -15.10 16.36
C ARG A 182 -0.68 -14.28 15.73
N TYR A 183 -0.95 -13.78 14.52
CA TYR A 183 0.06 -13.21 13.65
C TYR A 183 0.46 -11.78 14.04
N LEU A 184 -0.50 -10.94 14.42
CA LEU A 184 -0.27 -9.54 14.71
C LEU A 184 -1.14 -9.09 15.88
N GLU A 185 -0.58 -8.25 16.76
CA GLU A 185 -1.32 -7.65 17.86
C GLU A 185 -2.19 -6.50 17.35
N ILE A 186 -3.49 -6.65 17.52
CA ILE A 186 -4.51 -5.69 17.12
C ILE A 186 -5.30 -5.30 18.37
N ASP A 187 -5.24 -4.06 18.73
CA ASP A 187 -5.95 -3.53 19.92
C ASP A 187 -5.70 -4.34 21.20
N GLY A 188 -4.44 -4.77 21.40
CA GLY A 188 -4.00 -5.56 22.56
C GLY A 188 -4.30 -7.06 22.48
N VAL A 189 -4.79 -7.57 21.36
CA VAL A 189 -5.08 -8.99 21.14
C VAL A 189 -4.28 -9.52 19.95
N TRP A 190 -3.61 -10.66 20.14
CA TRP A 190 -2.93 -11.38 19.04
C TRP A 190 -3.97 -12.04 18.15
N GLU A 191 -4.20 -11.45 17.00
CA GLU A 191 -5.23 -11.87 16.04
C GLU A 191 -4.68 -12.73 14.92
N ASP A 192 -5.48 -13.71 14.51
CA ASP A 192 -5.21 -14.49 13.30
C ASP A 192 -5.36 -13.61 12.05
N HIS A 193 -4.55 -13.91 11.02
CA HIS A 193 -4.63 -13.20 9.76
C HIS A 193 -4.73 -14.18 8.59
N ALA A 194 -5.75 -14.03 7.77
CA ALA A 194 -5.81 -14.65 6.46
C ALA A 194 -4.79 -13.95 5.56
N ARG A 195 -3.88 -14.73 4.98
CA ARG A 195 -2.79 -14.25 4.14
C ARG A 195 -3.21 -14.33 2.68
N PHE A 196 -3.34 -13.18 2.05
CA PHE A 196 -3.58 -13.06 0.62
C PHE A 196 -2.30 -12.64 -0.08
N ALA A 197 -2.07 -13.18 -1.27
CA ALA A 197 -0.88 -12.85 -2.03
C ALA A 197 -1.13 -12.83 -3.53
N ILE A 198 -0.34 -12.01 -4.22
CA ILE A 198 -0.22 -11.97 -5.66
C ILE A 198 1.26 -11.95 -6.02
N THR A 199 1.65 -12.79 -7.00
CA THR A 199 3.02 -12.84 -7.52
C THR A 199 3.13 -12.04 -8.82
N ARG A 200 4.37 -11.80 -9.26
CA ARG A 200 4.66 -11.15 -10.54
C ARG A 200 4.04 -11.90 -11.72
N GLU A 201 4.10 -13.22 -11.71
CA GLU A 201 3.54 -14.05 -12.78
C GLU A 201 2.02 -13.87 -12.88
N GLU A 202 1.34 -13.86 -11.73
CA GLU A 202 -0.10 -13.59 -11.66
C GLU A 202 -0.43 -12.16 -12.08
N TRP A 203 0.41 -11.18 -11.67
CA TRP A 203 0.26 -9.78 -12.07
C TRP A 203 0.36 -9.61 -13.59
N VAL A 204 1.42 -10.14 -14.23
CA VAL A 204 1.63 -10.03 -15.67
C VAL A 204 0.42 -10.55 -16.46
N GLN A 205 -0.18 -11.65 -16.02
CA GLN A 205 -1.37 -12.22 -16.66
C GLN A 205 -2.62 -11.37 -16.50
N ARG A 206 -2.77 -10.68 -15.34
CA ARG A 206 -4.00 -10.03 -14.93
C ARG A 206 -3.95 -8.51 -15.01
N ALA A 207 -2.75 -7.92 -15.13
CA ALA A 207 -2.57 -6.47 -15.16
C ALA A 207 -3.43 -5.77 -16.22
N PRO A 208 -3.55 -6.26 -17.48
CA PRO A 208 -4.36 -5.59 -18.49
C PRO A 208 -5.82 -5.42 -18.05
N GLU A 209 -6.43 -6.47 -17.48
CA GLU A 209 -7.80 -6.42 -16.98
C GLU A 209 -7.95 -5.52 -15.76
N LEU A 210 -7.06 -5.68 -14.78
CA LEU A 210 -7.11 -4.92 -13.54
C LEU A 210 -6.89 -3.43 -13.76
N VAL A 211 -5.91 -3.06 -14.61
CA VAL A 211 -5.63 -1.68 -14.97
C VAL A 211 -6.81 -1.06 -15.72
N ALA A 212 -7.35 -1.75 -16.73
CA ALA A 212 -8.51 -1.28 -17.48
C ALA A 212 -9.72 -1.08 -16.57
N THR A 213 -9.96 -2.03 -15.65
CA THR A 213 -11.12 -1.99 -14.75
C THR A 213 -11.01 -0.91 -13.68
N TRP A 214 -9.82 -0.67 -13.13
CA TRP A 214 -9.66 0.14 -11.92
C TRP A 214 -8.89 1.45 -12.09
N LEU A 215 -8.01 1.57 -13.08
CA LEU A 215 -7.16 2.75 -13.24
C LEU A 215 -7.57 3.64 -14.40
N LEU A 216 -8.07 3.06 -15.51
CA LEU A 216 -8.46 3.87 -16.67
C LEU A 216 -9.85 4.50 -16.48
N PRO A 217 -10.12 5.68 -17.09
CA PRO A 217 -11.45 6.23 -17.17
C PRO A 217 -12.46 5.22 -17.73
N ARG A 218 -13.71 5.30 -17.32
CA ARG A 218 -14.81 4.58 -18.00
C ARG A 218 -15.30 5.49 -19.13
N ASP A 219 -15.39 4.93 -20.30
CA ASP A 219 -16.07 5.56 -21.43
C ASP A 219 -17.54 5.87 -21.10
#